data_a22dfb37ea43ace965a177ba8eecb1d2
#
_entry.id   a22dfb37ea43ace965a177ba8eecb1d2
#
_cell.length_a   1.000
_cell.length_b   1.000
_cell.length_c   1.000
_cell.angle_alpha   90.00
_cell.angle_beta   90.00
_cell.angle_gamma   90.00
#
_symmetry.space_group_name_H-M   'P 1'
#
loop_
_entity.id
_entity.type
_entity.pdbx_description
1 polymer ?
#
loop_
_entity_poly.entity_id
_entity_poly.type
_entity_poly.pdbx_seq_one_letter_code
_entity_poly.pdbx_strand_id
1 'polypeptide(L)'
;MNRSLLQLSAQGENRLYGHLSILSKYCGITEPVWLNGYLQHGWNGCDGFSNYVGHKRISKKYIWSKRALDDLVTRGGKNAYVIGSPWLYNLKLKNKLVANPVSNSKKIIAYPLHAQPWAPKNYLHSEYASYLKETYGEITISLHWSEYSNFEILNAYKSLGHIPITYGVGTPWIKGFDNNFLNNQLSQLENHGKIVTNAMQTSVLYAMSLGLQVEFGGPASWKKKVDEVGTYGDYGQDYWREKVLTQPEKTWKTELGFDELLLPKELMTTLSWNKSIKLNSKFVVSRVADILKDGSMIEKLSYLTKGRN
;
A
#
# COMPACT_ATOMS: atom_id res chain seq x y z
N MET A 1 -18.07 26.05 -7.37
CA MET A 1 -17.26 24.81 -7.42
C MET A 1 -17.38 24.12 -6.07
N ASN A 2 -17.84 22.88 -6.03
CA ASN A 2 -18.24 22.21 -4.79
C ASN A 2 -16.99 21.87 -3.96
N ARG A 3 -16.90 22.36 -2.70
CA ARG A 3 -15.77 22.16 -1.76
C ARG A 3 -15.36 20.67 -1.65
N SER A 4 -16.32 19.76 -1.76
CA SER A 4 -16.10 18.32 -1.67
C SER A 4 -15.29 17.74 -2.84
N LEU A 5 -15.45 18.26 -4.06
CA LEU A 5 -14.73 17.80 -5.25
C LEU A 5 -13.25 18.22 -5.24
N LEU A 6 -12.96 19.44 -4.80
CA LEU A 6 -11.58 19.93 -4.65
C LEU A 6 -10.84 19.21 -3.52
N GLN A 7 -11.50 18.91 -2.40
CA GLN A 7 -10.94 18.12 -1.33
C GLN A 7 -10.64 16.68 -1.76
N LEU A 8 -11.50 16.07 -2.55
CA LEU A 8 -11.33 14.70 -3.04
C LEU A 8 -10.17 14.57 -4.01
N SER A 9 -10.02 15.49 -4.96
CA SER A 9 -8.99 15.39 -6.00
C SER A 9 -7.57 15.67 -5.47
N ALA A 10 -7.41 16.70 -4.64
CA ALA A 10 -6.08 17.11 -4.15
C ALA A 10 -5.55 16.23 -3.00
N GLN A 11 -6.40 15.45 -2.33
CA GLN A 11 -6.04 14.59 -1.21
C GLN A 11 -6.25 13.10 -1.50
N GLY A 12 -6.69 12.76 -2.70
CA GLY A 12 -7.03 11.39 -3.07
C GLY A 12 -5.89 10.42 -2.76
N GLU A 13 -4.68 10.70 -3.23
CA GLU A 13 -3.52 9.82 -3.02
C GLU A 13 -3.13 9.68 -1.55
N ASN A 14 -3.25 10.74 -0.75
CA ASN A 14 -2.94 10.69 0.68
C ASN A 14 -3.96 9.89 1.49
N ARG A 15 -5.14 9.63 0.93
CA ARG A 15 -6.21 8.86 1.57
C ARG A 15 -6.21 7.39 1.19
N LEU A 16 -5.38 6.97 0.24
CA LEU A 16 -5.25 5.58 -0.15
C LEU A 16 -5.16 4.68 1.09
N TYR A 17 -5.92 3.59 1.08
CA TYR A 17 -5.97 2.58 2.15
C TYR A 17 -6.34 3.13 3.54
N GLY A 18 -6.85 4.37 3.64
CA GLY A 18 -7.15 5.01 4.92
C GLY A 18 -5.96 5.64 5.64
N HIS A 19 -4.80 5.78 4.98
CA HIS A 19 -3.56 6.25 5.59
C HIS A 19 -3.72 7.58 6.34
N LEU A 20 -4.30 8.58 5.69
CA LEU A 20 -4.48 9.90 6.30
C LEU A 20 -5.38 9.85 7.54
N SER A 21 -6.41 8.99 7.52
CA SER A 21 -7.32 8.78 8.67
C SER A 21 -6.58 8.18 9.87
N ILE A 22 -5.66 7.26 9.64
CA ILE A 22 -4.85 6.64 10.70
C ILE A 22 -3.92 7.68 11.33
N LEU A 23 -3.19 8.44 10.50
CA LEU A 23 -2.27 9.47 11.00
C LEU A 23 -3.00 10.56 11.78
N SER A 24 -4.17 11.02 11.30
CA SER A 24 -4.97 12.02 12.02
C SER A 24 -5.48 11.49 13.35
N LYS A 25 -5.98 10.26 13.40
CA LYS A 25 -6.40 9.60 14.66
C LYS A 25 -5.25 9.47 15.64
N TYR A 26 -4.07 9.09 15.17
CA TYR A 26 -2.88 8.97 16.02
C TYR A 26 -2.46 10.33 16.61
N CYS A 27 -2.66 11.40 15.87
CA CYS A 27 -2.44 12.77 16.35
C CYS A 27 -3.59 13.34 17.21
N GLY A 28 -4.64 12.57 17.47
CA GLY A 28 -5.82 13.04 18.23
C GLY A 28 -6.69 14.04 17.46
N ILE A 29 -6.60 14.05 16.12
CA ILE A 29 -7.38 14.95 15.27
C ILE A 29 -8.63 14.21 14.79
N THR A 30 -9.81 14.75 15.11
CA THR A 30 -11.11 14.16 14.77
C THR A 30 -11.68 14.69 13.46
N GLU A 31 -11.24 15.87 13.02
CA GLU A 31 -11.71 16.48 11.78
C GLU A 31 -10.91 16.05 10.56
N PRO A 32 -11.51 16.14 9.35
CA PRO A 32 -10.77 15.88 8.13
C PRO A 32 -9.56 16.82 7.99
N VAL A 33 -8.38 16.25 7.91
CA VAL A 33 -7.14 16.99 7.78
C VAL A 33 -6.71 17.11 6.32
N TRP A 34 -6.02 18.19 6.04
CA TRP A 34 -5.37 18.44 4.77
C TRP A 34 -3.87 18.24 4.91
N LEU A 35 -3.26 17.44 4.02
CA LEU A 35 -1.82 17.24 4.01
C LEU A 35 -1.18 18.07 2.88
N ASN A 36 -0.24 18.94 3.25
CA ASN A 36 0.52 19.70 2.27
C ASN A 36 1.72 18.88 1.79
N GLY A 37 1.53 18.05 0.78
CA GLY A 37 2.52 17.14 0.24
C GLY A 37 1.92 15.80 -0.14
N TYR A 38 2.78 14.82 -0.37
CA TYR A 38 2.44 13.48 -0.79
C TYR A 38 2.91 12.47 0.24
N LEU A 39 2.00 11.60 0.67
CA LEU A 39 2.28 10.49 1.55
C LEU A 39 2.64 9.26 0.70
N GLN A 40 3.68 8.56 1.06
CA GLN A 40 3.97 7.25 0.50
C GLN A 40 2.78 6.32 0.76
N HIS A 41 2.26 5.68 -0.30
CA HIS A 41 1.06 4.85 -0.18
C HIS A 41 1.32 3.34 -0.17
N GLY A 42 2.52 2.92 -0.51
CA GLY A 42 2.92 1.52 -0.50
C GLY A 42 4.44 1.38 -0.55
N TRP A 43 4.91 0.18 -0.26
CA TRP A 43 6.30 -0.18 -0.46
C TRP A 43 6.53 -0.57 -1.93
N ASN A 44 7.63 -0.13 -2.51
CA ASN A 44 7.98 -0.41 -3.91
C ASN A 44 9.43 -0.85 -4.10
N GLY A 45 10.15 -1.16 -3.02
CA GLY A 45 11.55 -1.58 -3.09
C GLY A 45 12.56 -0.48 -3.40
N CYS A 46 12.11 0.76 -3.64
CA CYS A 46 12.97 1.91 -3.88
C CYS A 46 12.55 3.13 -3.05
N ASP A 47 12.26 4.25 -3.69
CA ASP A 47 12.00 5.54 -3.04
C ASP A 47 10.59 5.71 -2.43
N GLY A 48 9.75 4.70 -2.54
CA GLY A 48 8.38 4.75 -2.02
C GLY A 48 7.37 5.49 -2.90
N PHE A 49 7.81 6.18 -3.96
CA PHE A 49 6.91 6.98 -4.81
C PHE A 49 6.83 6.46 -6.25
N SER A 50 7.75 5.64 -6.72
CA SER A 50 7.90 5.21 -8.10
C SER A 50 8.05 6.36 -9.12
N ASN A 51 8.34 6.06 -10.38
CA ASN A 51 8.45 7.06 -11.45
C ASN A 51 7.19 7.93 -11.66
N TYR A 52 6.06 7.48 -11.13
CA TYR A 52 4.78 8.16 -11.21
C TYR A 52 4.76 9.53 -10.50
N VAL A 53 5.68 9.79 -9.57
CA VAL A 53 5.75 11.03 -8.78
C VAL A 53 6.98 11.87 -9.12
N GLY A 54 7.79 11.47 -10.10
CA GLY A 54 9.02 12.18 -10.50
C GLY A 54 8.81 13.64 -10.91
N HIS A 55 7.63 13.97 -11.42
CA HIS A 55 7.25 15.33 -11.77
C HIS A 55 6.86 16.20 -10.57
N LYS A 56 6.68 15.63 -9.38
CA LYS A 56 6.36 16.35 -8.14
C LYS A 56 7.63 16.74 -7.36
N ARG A 57 8.70 17.14 -8.07
CA ARG A 57 10.02 17.42 -7.49
C ARG A 57 10.03 18.48 -6.39
N ILE A 58 9.10 19.43 -6.44
CA ILE A 58 9.04 20.59 -5.52
C ILE A 58 8.19 20.30 -4.29
N SER A 59 7.24 19.36 -4.37
CA SER A 59 6.31 19.07 -3.29
C SER A 59 6.96 18.30 -2.14
N LYS A 60 6.49 18.55 -0.91
CA LYS A 60 6.87 17.77 0.25
C LYS A 60 6.48 16.31 0.06
N LYS A 61 7.35 15.41 0.51
CA LYS A 61 7.14 13.96 0.49
C LYS A 61 7.26 13.42 1.90
N TYR A 62 6.33 12.58 2.32
CA TYR A 62 6.34 11.91 3.61
C TYR A 62 6.57 10.44 3.37
N ILE A 63 7.75 9.98 3.76
CA ILE A 63 8.33 8.67 3.43
C ILE A 63 8.30 7.80 4.67
N TRP A 64 8.17 6.50 4.48
CA TRP A 64 8.08 5.57 5.59
C TRP A 64 9.43 5.36 6.28
N SER A 65 10.51 5.20 5.54
CA SER A 65 11.78 4.77 6.08
C SER A 65 12.97 5.61 5.61
N LYS A 66 14.02 5.59 6.40
CA LYS A 66 15.30 6.23 6.04
C LYS A 66 15.91 5.60 4.79
N ARG A 67 15.80 4.26 4.64
CA ARG A 67 16.29 3.59 3.43
C ARG A 67 15.60 4.12 2.16
N ALA A 68 14.27 4.28 2.19
CA ALA A 68 13.55 4.84 1.05
C ALA A 68 13.89 6.33 0.81
N LEU A 69 14.22 7.08 1.87
CA LEU A 69 14.74 8.45 1.74
C LEU A 69 16.09 8.47 1.03
N ASP A 70 17.01 7.59 1.41
CA ASP A 70 18.35 7.51 0.81
C ASP A 70 18.23 7.20 -0.70
N ASP A 71 17.38 6.26 -1.09
CA ASP A 71 17.09 5.98 -2.50
C ASP A 71 16.49 7.19 -3.23
N LEU A 72 15.55 7.90 -2.59
CA LEU A 72 14.96 9.10 -3.16
C LEU A 72 16.02 10.18 -3.42
N VAL A 73 16.90 10.42 -2.45
CA VAL A 73 17.97 11.43 -2.56
C VAL A 73 18.97 11.07 -3.64
N THR A 74 19.36 9.79 -3.73
CA THR A 74 20.24 9.28 -4.79
C THR A 74 19.66 9.52 -6.19
N ARG A 75 18.34 9.47 -6.32
CA ARG A 75 17.61 9.76 -7.57
C ARG A 75 17.31 11.26 -7.77
N GLY A 76 17.93 12.14 -6.97
CA GLY A 76 17.76 13.60 -7.04
C GLY A 76 16.47 14.13 -6.43
N GLY A 77 15.76 13.32 -5.65
CA GLY A 77 14.58 13.75 -4.91
C GLY A 77 14.92 14.73 -3.79
N LYS A 78 14.01 15.65 -3.51
CA LYS A 78 14.17 16.70 -2.49
C LYS A 78 12.89 16.84 -1.66
N ASN A 79 12.95 17.61 -0.57
CA ASN A 79 11.82 17.97 0.29
C ASN A 79 11.09 16.74 0.88
N ALA A 80 11.85 15.78 1.37
CA ALA A 80 11.32 14.56 1.94
C ALA A 80 11.54 14.49 3.46
N TYR A 81 10.57 13.88 4.16
CA TYR A 81 10.53 13.74 5.61
C TYR A 81 10.17 12.29 5.94
N VAL A 82 11.00 11.64 6.76
CA VAL A 82 10.72 10.28 7.22
C VAL A 82 9.74 10.35 8.38
N ILE A 83 8.70 9.52 8.34
CA ILE A 83 7.64 9.55 9.35
C ILE A 83 7.22 8.15 9.85
N GLY A 84 7.77 7.07 9.32
CA GLY A 84 7.23 5.74 9.55
C GLY A 84 5.96 5.44 8.73
N SER A 85 5.60 4.17 8.59
CA SER A 85 4.41 3.79 7.81
C SER A 85 3.10 4.00 8.58
N PRO A 86 2.01 4.39 7.92
CA PRO A 86 0.68 4.45 8.54
C PRO A 86 0.23 3.13 9.16
N TRP A 87 0.70 2.00 8.64
CA TRP A 87 0.47 0.69 9.21
C TRP A 87 0.95 0.57 10.65
N LEU A 88 2.20 0.99 10.93
CA LEU A 88 2.76 0.92 12.28
C LEU A 88 2.04 1.85 13.26
N TYR A 89 1.59 3.02 12.81
CA TYR A 89 0.71 3.88 13.62
C TYR A 89 -0.64 3.24 13.91
N ASN A 90 -1.19 2.48 12.95
CA ASN A 90 -2.40 1.70 13.18
C ASN A 90 -2.20 0.63 14.26
N LEU A 91 -1.06 -0.07 14.23
CA LEU A 91 -0.69 -1.02 15.29
C LEU A 91 -0.54 -0.33 16.66
N LYS A 92 0.09 0.86 16.71
CA LYS A 92 0.17 1.66 17.95
C LYS A 92 -1.21 2.02 18.50
N LEU A 93 -2.10 2.52 17.65
CA LEU A 93 -3.49 2.85 18.04
C LEU A 93 -4.27 1.66 18.60
N LYS A 94 -3.92 0.46 18.19
CA LYS A 94 -4.53 -0.80 18.64
C LYS A 94 -3.79 -1.47 19.79
N ASN A 95 -2.70 -0.89 20.30
CA ASN A 95 -1.78 -1.50 21.28
C ASN A 95 -1.23 -2.86 20.81
N LYS A 96 -0.95 -3.00 19.50
CA LYS A 96 -0.48 -4.24 18.86
C LYS A 96 0.93 -4.14 18.29
N LEU A 97 1.56 -2.97 18.42
CA LEU A 97 2.93 -2.79 17.96
C LEU A 97 3.91 -3.41 18.96
N VAL A 98 4.54 -4.50 18.57
CA VAL A 98 5.58 -5.18 19.33
C VAL A 98 6.84 -5.35 18.48
N ALA A 99 7.99 -5.34 19.13
CA ALA A 99 9.27 -5.42 18.42
C ALA A 99 9.52 -6.80 17.80
N ASN A 100 9.11 -7.86 18.50
CA ASN A 100 9.31 -9.26 18.10
C ASN A 100 7.97 -9.99 18.14
N PRO A 101 7.11 -9.76 17.16
CA PRO A 101 5.80 -10.39 17.12
C PRO A 101 5.91 -11.89 16.79
N VAL A 102 5.02 -12.68 17.37
CA VAL A 102 4.90 -14.12 17.07
C VAL A 102 3.43 -14.43 16.82
N SER A 103 3.15 -15.09 15.71
CA SER A 103 1.82 -15.64 15.44
C SER A 103 1.76 -17.13 15.78
N ASN A 104 0.75 -17.53 16.55
CA ASN A 104 0.49 -18.92 16.93
C ASN A 104 -0.56 -19.59 16.02
N SER A 105 -1.13 -18.90 15.06
CA SER A 105 -2.11 -19.46 14.14
C SER A 105 -1.45 -20.41 13.13
N LYS A 106 -2.15 -21.48 12.78
CA LYS A 106 -1.75 -22.42 11.71
C LYS A 106 -2.42 -22.08 10.37
N LYS A 107 -3.33 -21.11 10.33
CA LYS A 107 -4.04 -20.74 9.11
C LYS A 107 -3.10 -20.02 8.13
N ILE A 108 -3.32 -20.29 6.85
CA ILE A 108 -2.53 -19.72 5.75
C ILE A 108 -3.39 -18.73 4.97
N ILE A 109 -2.80 -17.59 4.62
CA ILE A 109 -3.39 -16.63 3.70
C ILE A 109 -2.45 -16.42 2.51
N ALA A 110 -2.99 -16.51 1.30
CA ALA A 110 -2.22 -16.21 0.09
C ALA A 110 -2.50 -14.80 -0.42
N TYR A 111 -1.45 -14.16 -0.89
CA TYR A 111 -1.47 -12.86 -1.55
C TYR A 111 -0.91 -12.98 -2.96
N PRO A 112 -1.73 -13.31 -3.95
CA PRO A 112 -1.31 -13.20 -5.34
C PRO A 112 -0.84 -11.79 -5.63
N LEU A 113 0.20 -11.63 -6.46
CA LEU A 113 0.52 -10.31 -7.00
C LEU A 113 -0.69 -9.84 -7.79
N HIS A 114 -1.30 -8.76 -7.34
CA HIS A 114 -2.46 -8.23 -8.05
C HIS A 114 -2.06 -7.69 -9.42
N ALA A 115 -2.88 -8.00 -10.42
CA ALA A 115 -2.68 -7.52 -11.77
C ALA A 115 -2.76 -5.99 -11.81
N GLN A 116 -1.70 -5.35 -12.26
CA GLN A 116 -1.77 -3.95 -12.70
C GLN A 116 -2.66 -3.89 -13.97
N PRO A 117 -3.26 -2.75 -14.33
CA PRO A 117 -4.10 -2.64 -15.53
C PRO A 117 -3.45 -3.12 -16.83
N TRP A 118 -2.13 -3.18 -16.84
CA TRP A 118 -1.29 -3.67 -17.95
C TRP A 118 -0.77 -5.10 -17.75
N ALA A 119 -1.03 -5.74 -16.59
CA ALA A 119 -0.58 -7.10 -16.34
C ALA A 119 -1.55 -8.13 -16.96
N PRO A 120 -1.06 -9.28 -17.41
CA PRO A 120 -1.93 -10.29 -18.00
C PRO A 120 -2.67 -11.05 -16.90
N LYS A 121 -3.79 -11.04 -16.91
CA LYS A 121 -5.08 -11.64 -17.18
C LYS A 121 -5.38 -12.99 -16.45
N ASN A 122 -6.61 -13.25 -16.35
CA ASN A 122 -7.37 -14.26 -15.64
C ASN A 122 -6.74 -15.69 -15.59
N TYR A 123 -6.02 -16.13 -16.58
CA TYR A 123 -5.44 -17.47 -16.63
C TYR A 123 -4.35 -17.72 -15.56
N LEU A 124 -3.61 -16.68 -15.19
CA LEU A 124 -2.61 -16.81 -14.14
C LEU A 124 -3.22 -17.09 -12.77
N HIS A 125 -4.41 -16.55 -12.51
CA HIS A 125 -5.13 -16.85 -11.27
C HIS A 125 -5.57 -18.32 -11.20
N SER A 126 -5.98 -18.93 -12.30
CA SER A 126 -6.36 -20.34 -12.35
C SER A 126 -5.17 -21.26 -12.06
N GLU A 127 -4.01 -21.00 -12.69
CA GLU A 127 -2.79 -21.76 -12.40
C GLU A 127 -2.34 -21.60 -10.94
N TYR A 128 -2.41 -20.37 -10.43
CA TYR A 128 -2.01 -20.10 -9.05
C TYR A 128 -2.97 -20.75 -8.05
N ALA A 129 -4.27 -20.72 -8.31
CA ALA A 129 -5.27 -21.39 -7.49
C ALA A 129 -5.02 -22.90 -7.43
N SER A 130 -4.73 -23.56 -8.57
CA SER A 130 -4.39 -24.99 -8.61
C SER A 130 -3.12 -25.29 -7.82
N TYR A 131 -2.05 -24.49 -8.03
CA TYR A 131 -0.81 -24.63 -7.26
C TYR A 131 -1.06 -24.52 -5.75
N LEU A 132 -1.83 -23.52 -5.30
CA LEU A 132 -2.14 -23.32 -3.88
C LEU A 132 -2.95 -24.51 -3.32
N LYS A 133 -3.91 -25.03 -4.09
CA LYS A 133 -4.71 -26.18 -3.68
C LYS A 133 -3.87 -27.44 -3.51
N GLU A 134 -2.98 -27.71 -4.45
CA GLU A 134 -2.08 -28.87 -4.44
C GLU A 134 -1.07 -28.81 -3.29
N THR A 135 -0.55 -27.59 -3.00
CA THR A 135 0.53 -27.40 -2.03
C THR A 135 0.02 -27.22 -0.59
N TYR A 136 -1.09 -26.51 -0.40
CA TYR A 136 -1.56 -26.10 0.93
C TYR A 136 -2.99 -26.52 1.25
N GLY A 137 -3.72 -27.09 0.30
CA GLY A 137 -5.15 -27.39 0.45
C GLY A 137 -6.02 -26.12 0.33
N GLU A 138 -7.10 -26.08 1.10
CA GLU A 138 -8.03 -24.95 1.10
C GLU A 138 -7.53 -23.85 2.04
N ILE A 139 -7.27 -22.67 1.50
CA ILE A 139 -6.72 -21.54 2.26
C ILE A 139 -7.45 -20.23 1.94
N THR A 140 -7.21 -19.21 2.75
CA THR A 140 -7.71 -17.85 2.49
C THR A 140 -6.88 -17.18 1.38
N ILE A 141 -7.56 -16.52 0.44
CA ILE A 141 -6.92 -15.79 -0.66
C ILE A 141 -7.29 -14.30 -0.57
N SER A 142 -6.31 -13.46 -0.37
CA SER A 142 -6.51 -12.01 -0.39
C SER A 142 -6.40 -11.47 -1.80
N LEU A 143 -7.50 -10.96 -2.33
CA LEU A 143 -7.59 -10.38 -3.66
C LEU A 143 -7.73 -8.85 -3.58
N HIS A 144 -7.14 -8.17 -4.55
CA HIS A 144 -7.44 -6.76 -4.76
C HIS A 144 -8.94 -6.60 -5.07
N TRP A 145 -9.56 -5.48 -4.70
CA TRP A 145 -11.00 -5.28 -4.85
C TRP A 145 -11.48 -5.48 -6.30
N SER A 146 -10.68 -5.09 -7.29
CA SER A 146 -11.03 -5.25 -8.71
C SER A 146 -11.00 -6.71 -9.17
N GLU A 147 -10.10 -7.50 -8.63
CA GLU A 147 -9.99 -8.95 -8.87
C GLU A 147 -11.13 -9.70 -8.15
N TYR A 148 -11.42 -9.30 -6.92
CA TYR A 148 -12.54 -9.84 -6.15
C TYR A 148 -13.90 -9.58 -6.83
N SER A 149 -14.03 -8.47 -7.57
CA SER A 149 -15.23 -8.13 -8.35
C SER A 149 -15.28 -8.81 -9.71
N ASN A 150 -14.20 -9.46 -10.15
CA ASN A 150 -14.14 -10.21 -11.40
C ASN A 150 -14.59 -11.66 -11.15
N PHE A 151 -15.71 -12.04 -11.79
CA PHE A 151 -16.31 -13.36 -11.62
C PHE A 151 -15.37 -14.50 -11.98
N GLU A 152 -14.61 -14.40 -13.06
CA GLU A 152 -13.70 -15.46 -13.52
C GLU A 152 -12.55 -15.67 -12.51
N ILE A 153 -11.94 -14.59 -12.03
CA ILE A 153 -10.88 -14.65 -11.00
C ILE A 153 -11.43 -15.21 -9.70
N LEU A 154 -12.57 -14.70 -9.25
CA LEU A 154 -13.21 -15.16 -8.02
C LEU A 154 -13.55 -16.65 -8.08
N ASN A 155 -14.10 -17.09 -9.22
CA ASN A 155 -14.48 -18.48 -9.44
C ASN A 155 -13.27 -19.42 -9.56
N ALA A 156 -12.14 -18.97 -10.11
CA ALA A 156 -10.91 -19.75 -10.17
C ALA A 156 -10.46 -20.25 -8.78
N TYR A 157 -10.63 -19.43 -7.74
CA TYR A 157 -10.32 -19.83 -6.37
C TYR A 157 -11.48 -20.59 -5.70
N LYS A 158 -12.72 -20.12 -5.83
CA LYS A 158 -13.88 -20.75 -5.16
C LYS A 158 -14.15 -22.15 -5.64
N SER A 159 -14.00 -22.44 -6.92
CA SER A 159 -14.22 -23.78 -7.48
C SER A 159 -13.27 -24.83 -6.93
N LEU A 160 -12.11 -24.44 -6.39
CA LEU A 160 -11.13 -25.28 -5.73
C LEU A 160 -11.27 -25.30 -4.20
N GLY A 161 -12.30 -24.66 -3.64
CA GLY A 161 -12.58 -24.62 -2.20
C GLY A 161 -11.83 -23.54 -1.42
N HIS A 162 -11.03 -22.70 -2.08
CA HIS A 162 -10.39 -21.56 -1.41
C HIS A 162 -11.41 -20.52 -0.94
N ILE A 163 -11.03 -19.69 0.03
CA ILE A 163 -11.84 -18.64 0.61
C ILE A 163 -11.31 -17.27 0.15
N PRO A 164 -11.75 -16.73 -1.01
CA PRO A 164 -11.36 -15.41 -1.46
C PRO A 164 -11.95 -14.33 -0.55
N ILE A 165 -11.10 -13.35 -0.18
CA ILE A 165 -11.48 -12.18 0.59
C ILE A 165 -10.94 -10.90 -0.06
N THR A 166 -11.49 -9.76 0.32
CA THR A 166 -10.97 -8.42 0.03
C THR A 166 -11.11 -7.54 1.26
N TYR A 167 -10.31 -6.49 1.35
CA TYR A 167 -10.35 -5.52 2.46
C TYR A 167 -11.19 -4.29 2.15
N GLY A 168 -11.92 -4.32 1.05
CA GLY A 168 -12.70 -3.21 0.53
C GLY A 168 -11.93 -2.40 -0.52
N VAL A 169 -12.53 -1.29 -0.95
CA VAL A 169 -11.94 -0.41 -1.96
C VAL A 169 -10.97 0.56 -1.28
N GLY A 170 -9.68 0.33 -1.45
CA GLY A 170 -8.63 1.17 -0.87
C GLY A 170 -8.40 2.51 -1.61
N THR A 171 -9.10 2.77 -2.70
CA THR A 171 -8.87 3.88 -3.62
C THR A 171 -9.96 4.95 -3.49
N PRO A 172 -9.65 6.17 -3.03
CA PRO A 172 -10.64 7.18 -2.64
C PRO A 172 -11.56 7.71 -3.75
N TRP A 173 -11.14 7.62 -5.00
CA TRP A 173 -11.96 8.06 -6.15
C TRP A 173 -12.82 6.96 -6.76
N ILE A 174 -12.78 5.76 -6.20
CA ILE A 174 -13.63 4.65 -6.60
C ILE A 174 -14.84 4.57 -5.66
N LYS A 175 -16.01 4.28 -6.23
CA LYS A 175 -17.24 4.08 -5.45
C LYS A 175 -17.05 2.92 -4.47
N GLY A 176 -17.44 3.13 -3.22
CA GLY A 176 -17.27 2.14 -2.15
C GLY A 176 -15.94 2.24 -1.40
N PHE A 177 -15.21 3.34 -1.54
CA PHE A 177 -13.99 3.59 -0.78
C PHE A 177 -14.18 3.35 0.72
N ASP A 178 -13.28 2.58 1.32
CA ASP A 178 -13.29 2.22 2.73
C ASP A 178 -12.04 2.77 3.45
N ASN A 179 -12.25 3.71 4.35
CA ASN A 179 -11.19 4.23 5.23
C ASN A 179 -10.66 3.17 6.22
N ASN A 180 -11.40 2.06 6.41
CA ASN A 180 -11.01 0.98 7.31
C ASN A 180 -10.17 -0.10 6.63
N PHE A 181 -9.77 0.09 5.38
CA PHE A 181 -9.02 -0.91 4.61
C PHE A 181 -7.89 -1.57 5.41
N LEU A 182 -6.99 -0.79 6.03
CA LEU A 182 -5.90 -1.34 6.84
C LEU A 182 -6.37 -2.00 8.14
N ASN A 183 -7.49 -1.58 8.72
CA ASN A 183 -8.08 -2.28 9.87
C ASN A 183 -8.66 -3.63 9.46
N ASN A 184 -9.31 -3.70 8.30
CA ASN A 184 -9.82 -4.95 7.75
C ASN A 184 -8.67 -5.92 7.45
N GLN A 185 -7.59 -5.39 6.85
CA GLN A 185 -6.38 -6.19 6.59
C GLN A 185 -5.73 -6.69 7.87
N LEU A 186 -5.59 -5.83 8.89
CA LEU A 186 -5.06 -6.21 10.20
C LEU A 186 -5.87 -7.35 10.82
N SER A 187 -7.20 -7.20 10.87
CA SER A 187 -8.10 -8.21 11.42
C SER A 187 -7.95 -9.58 10.73
N GLN A 188 -7.72 -9.58 9.43
CA GLN A 188 -7.50 -10.83 8.71
C GLN A 188 -6.11 -11.41 8.98
N LEU A 189 -5.06 -10.61 8.92
CA LEU A 189 -3.69 -11.08 9.17
C LEU A 189 -3.52 -11.68 10.57
N GLU A 190 -4.17 -11.11 11.59
CA GLU A 190 -4.12 -11.62 12.97
C GLU A 190 -4.71 -13.03 13.12
N ASN A 191 -5.59 -13.45 12.23
CA ASN A 191 -6.16 -14.78 12.23
C ASN A 191 -5.28 -15.83 11.54
N HIS A 192 -4.13 -15.42 10.97
CA HIS A 192 -3.26 -16.28 10.18
C HIS A 192 -1.85 -16.34 10.79
N GLY A 193 -1.14 -17.45 10.53
CA GLY A 193 0.24 -17.63 10.98
C GLY A 193 1.25 -17.62 9.84
N LYS A 194 0.78 -17.77 8.60
CA LYS A 194 1.62 -17.79 7.42
C LYS A 194 1.01 -16.99 6.29
N ILE A 195 1.83 -16.23 5.58
CA ILE A 195 1.52 -15.63 4.30
C ILE A 195 2.26 -16.36 3.18
N VAL A 196 1.55 -16.71 2.13
CA VAL A 196 2.11 -17.26 0.88
C VAL A 196 1.93 -16.23 -0.23
N THR A 197 2.97 -15.96 -0.97
CA THR A 197 2.92 -14.99 -2.05
C THR A 197 3.86 -15.36 -3.18
N ASN A 198 3.57 -14.91 -4.38
CA ASN A 198 4.44 -15.09 -5.54
C ASN A 198 5.36 -13.89 -5.80
N ALA A 199 5.19 -12.79 -5.06
CA ALA A 199 5.98 -11.59 -5.22
C ALA A 199 6.18 -10.84 -3.90
N MET A 200 7.28 -10.12 -3.78
CA MET A 200 7.46 -9.14 -2.70
C MET A 200 6.50 -7.96 -2.90
N GLN A 201 5.76 -7.62 -1.87
CA GLN A 201 4.77 -6.55 -1.87
C GLN A 201 4.53 -6.01 -0.45
N THR A 202 3.84 -4.89 -0.33
CA THR A 202 3.60 -4.21 0.96
C THR A 202 2.97 -5.13 2.01
N SER A 203 2.04 -5.97 1.62
CA SER A 203 1.35 -6.92 2.52
C SER A 203 2.29 -7.95 3.16
N VAL A 204 3.42 -8.28 2.52
CA VAL A 204 4.45 -9.14 3.11
C VAL A 204 5.07 -8.48 4.34
N LEU A 205 5.44 -7.19 4.23
CA LEU A 205 5.99 -6.43 5.36
C LEU A 205 4.98 -6.29 6.50
N TYR A 206 3.71 -6.09 6.17
CA TYR A 206 2.63 -6.03 7.17
C TYR A 206 2.47 -7.36 7.91
N ALA A 207 2.47 -8.48 7.19
CA ALA A 207 2.38 -9.81 7.78
C ALA A 207 3.58 -10.11 8.71
N MET A 208 4.80 -9.78 8.26
CA MET A 208 6.01 -9.94 9.07
C MET A 208 5.98 -9.11 10.35
N SER A 209 5.43 -7.89 10.29
CA SER A 209 5.28 -7.02 11.48
C SER A 209 4.27 -7.54 12.50
N LEU A 210 3.52 -8.59 12.18
CA LEU A 210 2.62 -9.34 13.06
C LEU A 210 3.16 -10.74 13.40
N GLY A 211 4.37 -11.07 12.95
CA GLY A 211 5.02 -12.35 13.23
C GLY A 211 4.55 -13.52 12.36
N LEU A 212 3.88 -13.26 11.24
CA LEU A 212 3.55 -14.31 10.28
C LEU A 212 4.80 -14.81 9.58
N GLN A 213 4.87 -16.12 9.37
CA GLN A 213 5.87 -16.72 8.50
C GLN A 213 5.61 -16.32 7.04
N VAL A 214 6.66 -16.08 6.28
CA VAL A 214 6.57 -15.74 4.85
C VAL A 214 7.10 -16.89 4.02
N GLU A 215 6.33 -17.25 3.00
CA GLU A 215 6.74 -18.22 2.00
C GLU A 215 6.48 -17.66 0.60
N PHE A 216 7.51 -17.73 -0.26
CA PHE A 216 7.39 -17.35 -1.66
C PHE A 216 7.16 -18.60 -2.50
N GLY A 217 6.02 -18.66 -3.17
CA GLY A 217 5.63 -19.82 -3.97
C GLY A 217 4.67 -19.46 -5.09
N GLY A 218 4.69 -20.29 -6.12
CA GLY A 218 3.83 -20.15 -7.28
C GLY A 218 4.35 -20.95 -8.48
N PRO A 219 3.54 -21.10 -9.54
CA PRO A 219 3.95 -21.78 -10.76
C PRO A 219 5.14 -21.06 -11.44
N ALA A 220 5.97 -21.81 -12.17
CA ALA A 220 7.12 -21.26 -12.89
C ALA A 220 6.74 -20.17 -13.92
N SER A 221 5.57 -20.28 -14.53
CA SER A 221 4.97 -19.27 -15.43
C SER A 221 4.81 -17.91 -14.76
N TRP A 222 4.48 -17.90 -13.48
CA TRP A 222 4.34 -16.69 -12.68
C TRP A 222 5.69 -16.04 -12.36
N LYS A 223 6.72 -16.84 -12.04
CA LYS A 223 8.04 -16.32 -11.69
C LYS A 223 8.57 -15.42 -12.81
N LYS A 224 8.56 -15.90 -14.04
CA LYS A 224 9.01 -15.12 -15.20
C LYS A 224 8.28 -13.80 -15.35
N LYS A 225 6.95 -13.78 -15.15
CA LYS A 225 6.13 -12.56 -15.30
C LYS A 225 6.24 -11.60 -14.13
N VAL A 226 6.39 -12.09 -12.91
CA VAL A 226 6.67 -11.26 -11.74
C VAL A 226 8.00 -10.53 -11.91
N ASP A 227 9.02 -11.21 -12.45
CA ASP A 227 10.32 -10.62 -12.72
C ASP A 227 10.26 -9.59 -13.87
N GLU A 228 9.39 -9.79 -14.86
CA GLU A 228 9.14 -8.85 -15.97
C GLU A 228 8.34 -7.59 -15.54
N VAL A 229 7.39 -7.73 -14.60
CA VAL A 229 6.49 -6.65 -14.14
C VAL A 229 7.12 -5.82 -13.01
N GLY A 230 8.12 -6.36 -12.33
CA GLY A 230 8.63 -5.81 -11.09
C GLY A 230 9.56 -4.61 -11.27
N THR A 231 9.04 -3.41 -11.16
CA THR A 231 9.86 -2.23 -10.85
C THR A 231 10.17 -2.19 -9.34
N TYR A 232 11.02 -3.08 -8.87
CA TYR A 232 11.44 -3.14 -7.46
C TYR A 232 12.77 -2.40 -7.24
N GLY A 233 12.91 -1.27 -7.91
CA GLY A 233 14.17 -0.53 -7.91
C GLY A 233 15.29 -1.32 -8.60
N ASP A 234 16.52 -0.97 -8.28
CA ASP A 234 17.72 -1.56 -8.87
C ASP A 234 18.01 -2.99 -8.33
N TYR A 235 17.24 -3.45 -7.34
CA TYR A 235 17.55 -4.68 -6.61
C TYR A 235 16.82 -5.93 -7.12
N GLY A 236 15.67 -5.80 -7.81
CA GLY A 236 14.88 -6.94 -8.26
C GLY A 236 14.18 -7.76 -7.16
N GLN A 237 13.35 -8.71 -7.57
CA GLN A 237 12.54 -9.54 -6.66
C GLN A 237 13.38 -10.49 -5.81
N ASP A 238 14.40 -11.12 -6.39
CA ASP A 238 15.18 -12.15 -5.70
C ASP A 238 15.98 -11.56 -4.53
N TYR A 239 16.51 -10.34 -4.66
CA TYR A 239 17.15 -9.63 -3.57
C TYR A 239 16.20 -9.44 -2.38
N TRP A 240 14.96 -9.01 -2.64
CA TRP A 240 13.98 -8.77 -1.57
C TRP A 240 13.47 -10.06 -0.96
N ARG A 241 13.30 -11.11 -1.76
CA ARG A 241 12.97 -12.46 -1.25
C ARG A 241 14.03 -12.97 -0.29
N GLU A 242 15.29 -12.87 -0.68
CA GLU A 242 16.42 -13.26 0.18
C GLU A 242 16.42 -12.47 1.50
N LYS A 243 16.25 -11.15 1.44
CA LYS A 243 16.18 -10.30 2.64
C LYS A 243 15.05 -10.70 3.58
N VAL A 244 13.88 -10.97 3.05
CA VAL A 244 12.72 -11.41 3.83
C VAL A 244 12.97 -12.76 4.50
N LEU A 245 13.60 -13.70 3.79
CA LEU A 245 13.83 -15.05 4.31
C LEU A 245 15.00 -15.12 5.30
N THR A 246 16.04 -14.32 5.10
CA THR A 246 17.27 -14.39 5.92
C THR A 246 17.26 -13.40 7.09
N GLN A 247 16.58 -12.26 6.95
CA GLN A 247 16.56 -11.18 7.95
C GLN A 247 15.14 -10.59 8.09
N PRO A 248 14.12 -11.41 8.39
CA PRO A 248 12.73 -10.96 8.36
C PRO A 248 12.46 -9.75 9.27
N GLU A 249 12.90 -9.83 10.51
CA GLU A 249 12.69 -8.76 11.49
C GLU A 249 13.35 -7.44 11.06
N LYS A 250 14.62 -7.49 10.70
CA LYS A 250 15.36 -6.32 10.23
C LYS A 250 14.69 -5.73 8.97
N THR A 251 14.24 -6.59 8.06
CA THR A 251 13.64 -6.15 6.80
C THR A 251 12.35 -5.36 7.03
N TRP A 252 11.38 -5.91 7.78
CA TRP A 252 10.14 -5.16 7.98
C TRP A 252 10.35 -3.90 8.83
N LYS A 253 11.21 -3.95 9.86
CA LYS A 253 11.52 -2.77 10.67
C LYS A 253 12.11 -1.64 9.82
N THR A 254 13.11 -1.97 9.01
CA THR A 254 13.75 -0.99 8.12
C THR A 254 12.76 -0.46 7.07
N GLU A 255 12.02 -1.33 6.40
CA GLU A 255 11.18 -0.93 5.27
C GLU A 255 9.90 -0.19 5.68
N LEU A 256 9.34 -0.51 6.84
CA LEU A 256 8.17 0.18 7.39
C LEU A 256 8.53 1.40 8.26
N GLY A 257 9.80 1.62 8.57
CA GLY A 257 10.25 2.73 9.39
C GLY A 257 9.87 2.59 10.86
N PHE A 258 10.21 1.44 11.47
CA PHE A 258 9.86 1.16 12.86
C PHE A 258 10.58 2.12 13.83
N ASP A 259 11.86 2.38 13.59
CA ASP A 259 12.67 3.27 14.41
C ASP A 259 12.45 4.76 14.09
N GLU A 260 11.72 5.04 13.01
CA GLU A 260 11.40 6.39 12.55
C GLU A 260 9.99 6.85 12.96
N LEU A 261 9.29 6.07 13.80
CA LEU A 261 7.98 6.44 14.29
C LEU A 261 8.04 7.66 15.21
N LEU A 262 7.33 8.68 14.83
CA LEU A 262 7.25 9.95 15.58
C LEU A 262 6.20 9.88 16.69
N LEU A 263 6.39 10.64 17.75
CA LEU A 263 5.36 10.90 18.73
C LEU A 263 4.24 11.75 18.11
N PRO A 264 3.01 11.73 18.65
CA PRO A 264 1.86 12.47 18.06
C PRO A 264 2.17 13.95 17.80
N LYS A 265 2.82 14.63 18.73
CA LYS A 265 3.17 16.05 18.63
C LYS A 265 4.24 16.32 17.55
N GLU A 266 5.21 15.43 17.44
CA GLU A 266 6.27 15.50 16.43
C GLU A 266 5.69 15.25 15.03
N LEU A 267 4.82 14.26 14.89
CA LEU A 267 4.13 13.95 13.65
C LEU A 267 3.25 15.11 13.21
N MET A 268 2.46 15.70 14.12
CA MET A 268 1.68 16.91 13.83
C MET A 268 2.55 18.07 13.31
N THR A 269 3.69 18.27 13.91
CA THR A 269 4.64 19.32 13.52
C THR A 269 5.21 19.04 12.12
N THR A 270 5.65 17.82 11.88
CA THR A 270 6.21 17.38 10.59
C THR A 270 5.17 17.49 9.47
N LEU A 271 3.94 17.08 9.72
CA LEU A 271 2.83 17.18 8.77
C LEU A 271 2.25 18.62 8.68
N SER A 272 2.75 19.55 9.48
CA SER A 272 2.27 20.94 9.57
C SER A 272 0.80 21.05 10.01
N TRP A 273 0.31 20.14 10.84
CA TRP A 273 -1.06 20.12 11.37
C TRP A 273 -1.24 20.93 12.66
N ASN A 274 -0.16 21.38 13.28
CA ASN A 274 -0.18 22.25 14.47
C ASN A 274 -0.51 23.72 14.16
N LYS A 275 -0.61 24.08 12.88
CA LYS A 275 -1.06 25.39 12.44
C LYS A 275 -2.49 25.23 11.92
N SER A 276 -3.44 26.00 12.45
CA SER A 276 -4.78 26.07 11.87
C SER A 276 -4.65 26.45 10.39
N ILE A 277 -4.88 25.48 9.50
CA ILE A 277 -4.86 25.73 8.07
C ILE A 277 -6.14 26.51 7.76
N LYS A 278 -6.09 27.84 7.90
CA LYS A 278 -7.05 28.70 7.21
C LYS A 278 -6.83 28.42 5.73
N LEU A 279 -7.78 27.77 5.09
CA LEU A 279 -7.82 27.55 3.65
C LEU A 279 -7.77 28.94 2.98
N ASN A 280 -6.56 29.41 2.73
CA ASN A 280 -6.33 30.65 2.02
C ASN A 280 -6.62 30.37 0.53
N SER A 281 -7.37 31.25 -0.11
CA SER A 281 -7.69 31.15 -1.53
C SER A 281 -6.43 30.99 -2.41
N LYS A 282 -5.30 31.58 -2.03
CA LYS A 282 -4.00 31.40 -2.70
C LYS A 282 -3.48 29.97 -2.65
N PHE A 283 -3.70 29.25 -1.53
CA PHE A 283 -3.31 27.84 -1.40
C PHE A 283 -4.15 26.93 -2.31
N VAL A 284 -5.45 27.20 -2.37
CA VAL A 284 -6.37 26.45 -3.26
C VAL A 284 -6.01 26.68 -4.72
N VAL A 285 -5.73 27.93 -5.11
CA VAL A 285 -5.36 28.30 -6.49
C VAL A 285 -4.00 27.69 -6.87
N SER A 286 -3.00 27.73 -5.99
CA SER A 286 -1.70 27.10 -6.30
C SER A 286 -1.82 25.59 -6.50
N ARG A 287 -2.68 24.93 -5.73
CA ARG A 287 -2.91 23.47 -5.87
C ARG A 287 -3.70 23.10 -7.10
N VAL A 288 -4.69 23.90 -7.49
CA VAL A 288 -5.39 23.73 -8.77
C VAL A 288 -4.40 23.92 -9.94
N ALA A 289 -3.50 24.90 -9.85
CA ALA A 289 -2.48 25.11 -10.86
C ALA A 289 -1.47 23.95 -10.94
N ASP A 290 -1.08 23.36 -9.78
CA ASP A 290 -0.21 22.18 -9.74
C ASP A 290 -0.89 20.94 -10.36
N ILE A 291 -2.18 20.75 -10.10
CA ILE A 291 -2.99 19.65 -10.66
C ILE A 291 -3.14 19.82 -12.18
N LEU A 292 -3.38 21.05 -12.65
CA LEU A 292 -3.53 21.34 -14.08
C LEU A 292 -2.20 21.22 -14.83
N LYS A 293 -1.08 21.56 -14.20
CA LYS A 293 0.27 21.40 -14.78
C LYS A 293 0.74 19.94 -14.83
N ASP A 294 0.21 19.10 -13.95
CA ASP A 294 0.65 17.72 -13.79
C ASP A 294 0.16 16.78 -14.91
N GLY A 295 -0.78 17.19 -15.76
CA GLY A 295 -1.31 16.37 -16.85
C GLY A 295 -1.99 15.06 -16.41
N SER A 296 -1.68 14.58 -15.21
CA SER A 296 -2.13 13.28 -14.67
C SER A 296 -3.64 13.19 -14.49
N MET A 297 -4.31 14.33 -14.33
CA MET A 297 -5.76 14.37 -14.24
C MET A 297 -6.43 14.16 -15.62
N ILE A 298 -5.79 14.60 -16.69
CA ILE A 298 -6.27 14.39 -18.06
C ILE A 298 -6.13 12.91 -18.44
N GLU A 299 -5.02 12.26 -18.07
CA GLU A 299 -4.84 10.82 -18.23
C GLU A 299 -5.85 10.02 -17.38
N LYS A 300 -6.04 10.37 -16.11
CA LYS A 300 -7.03 9.70 -15.25
C LYS A 300 -8.47 9.88 -15.74
N LEU A 301 -8.83 11.04 -16.28
CA LEU A 301 -10.12 11.29 -16.91
C LEU A 301 -10.26 10.51 -18.23
N SER A 302 -9.20 10.35 -19.01
CA SER A 302 -9.22 9.54 -20.22
C SER A 302 -9.44 8.04 -19.95
N TYR A 303 -8.91 7.52 -18.83
CA TYR A 303 -9.16 6.15 -18.36
C TYR A 303 -10.62 5.93 -17.95
N LEU A 304 -11.21 6.91 -17.27
CA LEU A 304 -12.62 6.84 -16.84
C LEU A 304 -13.61 6.93 -18.03
N THR A 305 -13.20 7.56 -19.14
CA THR A 305 -14.03 7.66 -20.35
C THR A 305 -13.85 6.47 -21.30
N LYS A 306 -12.69 5.84 -21.33
CA LYS A 306 -12.40 4.64 -22.16
C LYS A 306 -12.97 3.33 -21.59
N GLY A 307 -13.34 3.27 -20.34
CA GLY A 307 -13.95 2.10 -19.69
C GLY A 307 -15.49 2.02 -19.82
N ARG A 308 -16.12 2.83 -20.67
CA ARG A 308 -17.56 2.87 -20.89
C ARG A 308 -18.01 2.42 -22.29
N ASN A 309 -17.13 1.79 -23.05
CA ASN A 309 -17.50 1.14 -24.32
C ASN A 309 -17.20 -0.37 -24.25
#